data_ae01725669bbd91d8693dd2487e6c23a
#
_entry.id   ae01725669bbd91d8693dd2487e6c23a
#
_cell.length_a   1.000
_cell.length_b   1.000
_cell.length_c   1.000
_cell.angle_alpha   90.00
_cell.angle_beta   90.00
_cell.angle_gamma   90.00
#
_symmetry.space_group_name_H-M   'P 1'
#
loop_
_entity.id
_entity.type
_entity.pdbx_description
1 polymer ?
#
loop_
_entity_poly.entity_id
_entity_poly.type
_entity_poly.pdbx_seq_one_letter_code
_entity_poly.pdbx_strand_id
1 'polypeptide(L)'
;MMEQRRFGDTDLVSSALGFGTWEMSTTEYGHIDVDEASAAVGAAIDSGITLFDTAEAYGPYHSEEILGRALGTRRKEVVLVTKVGFKVDGTPARDSTREWVLARTEGCLQRLNTDWIDLLLIHWPDHDTPFAETMGALEDLKTAGKIRHYGVSNFTVEMMEECERHGHPAANQIGYHLFDRRMEAQVLPYCLEQGIGFMAYGTLGFGLLTGAFTPDTTFEEGDWRSEGDAFNLPLFEQEHFLKELRCTERLKTLAARAGRSVAQLAIAWVLGHPAVSVALVGIRNRSELEENVAAVDWKLTDEDRADIDRIFAEEGVPTYVDALQAV
;
A
#
# COMPACT_ATOMS: atom_id res chain seq x y z
N MET A 1 16.61 -0.86 -15.17
CA MET A 1 15.58 -1.92 -15.40
C MET A 1 14.82 -2.05 -14.09
N MET A 2 13.50 -2.09 -14.11
CA MET A 2 12.66 -2.22 -12.92
C MET A 2 12.98 -3.53 -12.18
N GLU A 3 13.33 -3.41 -10.88
CA GLU A 3 13.63 -4.56 -10.03
C GLU A 3 12.37 -5.41 -9.87
N GLN A 4 12.52 -6.74 -10.02
CA GLN A 4 11.44 -7.70 -9.80
C GLN A 4 11.65 -8.41 -8.48
N ARG A 5 10.59 -8.57 -7.70
CA ARG A 5 10.61 -9.24 -6.39
C ARG A 5 9.54 -10.31 -6.30
N ARG A 6 9.88 -11.38 -5.59
CA ARG A 6 8.96 -12.47 -5.28
C ARG A 6 8.20 -12.16 -3.99
N PHE A 7 6.97 -12.62 -3.91
CA PHE A 7 6.16 -12.57 -2.69
C PHE A 7 6.44 -13.83 -1.86
N GLY A 8 7.30 -13.69 -0.88
CA GLY A 8 7.69 -14.80 -0.01
C GLY A 8 8.08 -16.05 -0.79
N ASP A 9 7.51 -17.18 -0.40
CA ASP A 9 7.77 -18.49 -1.00
C ASP A 9 6.84 -18.84 -2.18
N THR A 10 6.00 -17.90 -2.62
CA THR A 10 5.07 -18.11 -3.74
C THR A 10 5.76 -17.98 -5.10
N ASP A 11 5.07 -18.33 -6.18
CA ASP A 11 5.48 -18.03 -7.56
C ASP A 11 5.05 -16.66 -8.05
N LEU A 12 4.38 -15.86 -7.20
CA LEU A 12 3.98 -14.49 -7.51
C LEU A 12 5.20 -13.58 -7.55
N VAL A 13 5.45 -12.97 -8.71
CA VAL A 13 6.56 -12.04 -8.93
C VAL A 13 6.02 -10.76 -9.52
N SER A 14 6.45 -9.61 -8.99
CA SER A 14 6.09 -8.29 -9.53
C SER A 14 7.25 -7.31 -9.47
N SER A 15 7.05 -6.13 -10.07
CA SER A 15 7.93 -4.98 -9.84
C SER A 15 8.01 -4.62 -8.36
N ALA A 16 9.20 -4.21 -7.89
CA ALA A 16 9.41 -3.76 -6.52
C ALA A 16 8.62 -2.48 -6.18
N LEU A 17 8.30 -1.65 -7.18
CA LEU A 17 7.39 -0.52 -7.07
C LEU A 17 6.02 -0.93 -7.62
N GLY A 18 4.95 -0.69 -6.84
CA GLY A 18 3.58 -0.96 -7.22
C GLY A 18 2.78 0.33 -7.39
N PHE A 19 1.85 0.33 -8.34
CA PHE A 19 0.92 1.42 -8.59
C PHE A 19 -0.29 1.29 -7.66
N GLY A 20 -0.38 2.16 -6.65
CA GLY A 20 -1.57 2.31 -5.80
C GLY A 20 -2.62 3.18 -6.49
N THR A 21 -3.89 2.83 -6.31
CA THR A 21 -5.01 3.53 -6.95
C THR A 21 -6.00 4.13 -5.95
N TRP A 22 -5.63 4.26 -4.69
CA TRP A 22 -6.53 4.86 -3.71
C TRP A 22 -6.89 6.31 -4.06
N GLU A 23 -5.96 7.06 -4.62
CA GLU A 23 -6.19 8.41 -5.12
C GLU A 23 -7.23 8.46 -6.24
N MET A 24 -7.45 7.36 -6.98
CA MET A 24 -8.52 7.24 -7.99
C MET A 24 -9.92 7.09 -7.37
N SER A 25 -10.03 7.09 -6.03
CA SER A 25 -11.31 7.09 -5.32
C SER A 25 -12.18 8.31 -5.64
N THR A 26 -11.57 9.42 -6.05
CA THR A 26 -12.21 10.70 -6.40
C THR A 26 -12.89 11.45 -5.25
N THR A 27 -12.90 10.90 -4.06
CA THR A 27 -13.59 11.45 -2.89
C THR A 27 -12.69 11.62 -1.67
N GLU A 28 -11.63 10.84 -1.55
CA GLU A 28 -10.88 10.69 -0.30
C GLU A 28 -9.56 11.49 -0.29
N TYR A 29 -9.03 11.82 -1.46
CA TYR A 29 -7.78 12.58 -1.64
C TYR A 29 -7.98 13.95 -2.34
N GLY A 30 -9.17 14.54 -2.22
CA GLY A 30 -9.53 15.74 -2.96
C GLY A 30 -9.75 15.46 -4.46
N HIS A 31 -9.73 16.54 -5.26
CA HIS A 31 -9.99 16.39 -6.71
C HIS A 31 -8.77 15.81 -7.45
N ILE A 32 -9.01 14.77 -8.25
CA ILE A 32 -8.02 14.24 -9.19
C ILE A 32 -8.53 14.31 -10.62
N ASP A 33 -7.62 14.44 -11.56
CA ASP A 33 -7.94 14.28 -12.98
C ASP A 33 -7.91 12.78 -13.34
N VAL A 34 -9.11 12.21 -13.54
CA VAL A 34 -9.27 10.78 -13.84
C VAL A 34 -8.64 10.39 -15.17
N ASP A 35 -8.63 11.29 -16.15
CA ASP A 35 -8.05 11.02 -17.48
C ASP A 35 -6.52 10.99 -17.38
N GLU A 36 -5.91 11.93 -16.62
CA GLU A 36 -4.46 11.90 -16.35
C GLU A 36 -4.06 10.66 -15.55
N ALA A 37 -4.80 10.31 -14.50
CA ALA A 37 -4.55 9.12 -13.70
C ALA A 37 -4.68 7.83 -14.53
N SER A 38 -5.69 7.76 -15.40
CA SER A 38 -5.87 6.63 -16.33
C SER A 38 -4.73 6.53 -17.35
N ALA A 39 -4.27 7.66 -17.88
CA ALA A 39 -3.12 7.70 -18.80
C ALA A 39 -1.83 7.26 -18.10
N ALA A 40 -1.67 7.57 -16.81
CA ALA A 40 -0.52 7.15 -16.01
C ALA A 40 -0.44 5.62 -15.86
N VAL A 41 -1.56 4.88 -15.88
CA VAL A 41 -1.57 3.40 -15.85
C VAL A 41 -0.82 2.81 -17.05
N GLY A 42 -1.12 3.27 -18.26
CA GLY A 42 -0.40 2.82 -19.46
C GLY A 42 1.09 3.14 -19.42
N ALA A 43 1.43 4.37 -19.02
CA ALA A 43 2.82 4.81 -18.87
C ALA A 43 3.57 4.02 -17.78
N ALA A 44 2.89 3.63 -16.70
CA ALA A 44 3.46 2.81 -15.64
C ALA A 44 3.87 1.41 -16.14
N ILE A 45 3.00 0.76 -16.92
CA ILE A 45 3.33 -0.53 -17.55
C ILE A 45 4.54 -0.37 -18.49
N ASP A 46 4.57 0.68 -19.30
CA ASP A 46 5.70 0.98 -20.21
C ASP A 46 7.00 1.25 -19.45
N SER A 47 6.93 1.76 -18.21
CA SER A 47 8.07 1.99 -17.32
C SER A 47 8.51 0.72 -16.57
N GLY A 48 7.80 -0.41 -16.74
CA GLY A 48 8.10 -1.70 -16.13
C GLY A 48 7.45 -1.94 -14.77
N ILE A 49 6.49 -1.10 -14.34
CA ILE A 49 5.62 -1.40 -13.20
C ILE A 49 4.67 -2.51 -13.65
N THR A 50 4.67 -3.60 -12.89
CA THR A 50 3.83 -4.77 -13.18
C THR A 50 2.78 -5.05 -12.10
N LEU A 51 2.80 -4.35 -10.97
CA LEU A 51 1.79 -4.52 -9.92
C LEU A 51 0.89 -3.29 -9.82
N PHE A 52 -0.43 -3.53 -9.85
CA PHE A 52 -1.48 -2.52 -9.69
C PHE A 52 -2.38 -2.94 -8.53
N ASP A 53 -2.49 -2.06 -7.53
CA ASP A 53 -3.24 -2.29 -6.30
C ASP A 53 -4.47 -1.37 -6.22
N THR A 54 -5.63 -1.98 -6.01
CA THR A 54 -6.91 -1.30 -5.83
C THR A 54 -7.70 -1.92 -4.66
N ALA A 55 -8.94 -1.50 -4.46
CA ALA A 55 -9.91 -2.12 -3.55
C ALA A 55 -11.34 -1.74 -3.91
N GLU A 56 -12.30 -2.61 -3.58
CA GLU A 56 -13.73 -2.31 -3.74
C GLU A 56 -14.18 -1.10 -2.92
N ALA A 57 -13.50 -0.83 -1.80
CA ALA A 57 -13.81 0.29 -0.91
C ALA A 57 -13.36 1.65 -1.45
N TYR A 58 -12.45 1.70 -2.43
CA TYR A 58 -11.89 2.96 -2.92
C TYR A 58 -12.90 3.73 -3.79
N GLY A 59 -13.46 4.81 -3.21
CA GLY A 59 -14.45 5.68 -3.82
C GLY A 59 -15.76 4.98 -4.18
N PRO A 60 -16.41 4.25 -3.31
CA PRO A 60 -16.90 2.89 -3.45
C PRO A 60 -16.98 2.42 -4.90
N TYR A 61 -16.11 1.49 -5.26
CA TYR A 61 -15.96 0.85 -6.59
C TYR A 61 -15.30 1.67 -7.70
N HIS A 62 -15.23 3.02 -7.60
CA HIS A 62 -14.73 3.87 -8.67
C HIS A 62 -13.31 3.52 -9.10
N SER A 63 -12.41 3.27 -8.14
CA SER A 63 -11.02 2.92 -8.43
C SER A 63 -10.91 1.63 -9.26
N GLU A 64 -11.67 0.60 -8.92
CA GLU A 64 -11.68 -0.66 -9.70
C GLU A 64 -12.22 -0.44 -11.13
N GLU A 65 -13.29 0.35 -11.31
CA GLU A 65 -13.86 0.64 -12.61
C GLU A 65 -12.90 1.46 -13.51
N ILE A 66 -12.21 2.45 -12.91
CA ILE A 66 -11.22 3.26 -13.63
C ILE A 66 -10.03 2.39 -14.02
N LEU A 67 -9.47 1.62 -13.07
CA LEU A 67 -8.33 0.74 -13.34
C LEU A 67 -8.66 -0.33 -14.37
N GLY A 68 -9.83 -0.98 -14.27
CA GLY A 68 -10.26 -2.01 -15.24
C GLY A 68 -10.36 -1.47 -16.66
N ARG A 69 -10.90 -0.24 -16.84
CA ARG A 69 -10.93 0.44 -18.15
C ARG A 69 -9.53 0.81 -18.63
N ALA A 70 -8.68 1.36 -17.75
CA ALA A 70 -7.33 1.80 -18.10
C ALA A 70 -6.40 0.64 -18.49
N LEU A 71 -6.50 -0.50 -17.81
CA LEU A 71 -5.75 -1.71 -18.14
C LEU A 71 -6.17 -2.30 -19.51
N GLY A 72 -7.46 -2.38 -19.77
CA GLY A 72 -8.01 -2.88 -21.03
C GLY A 72 -7.34 -4.18 -21.50
N THR A 73 -6.80 -4.19 -22.72
CA THR A 73 -6.11 -5.35 -23.29
C THR A 73 -4.77 -5.69 -22.63
N ARG A 74 -4.22 -4.78 -21.87
CA ARG A 74 -2.94 -4.94 -21.15
C ARG A 74 -3.09 -5.66 -19.80
N ARG A 75 -4.31 -6.02 -19.39
CA ARG A 75 -4.59 -6.74 -18.13
C ARG A 75 -3.67 -7.95 -17.90
N LYS A 76 -3.29 -8.67 -18.95
CA LYS A 76 -2.45 -9.88 -18.88
C LYS A 76 -0.96 -9.58 -18.65
N GLU A 77 -0.55 -8.33 -18.78
CA GLU A 77 0.85 -7.90 -18.57
C GLU A 77 1.15 -7.60 -17.10
N VAL A 78 0.10 -7.60 -16.23
CA VAL A 78 0.22 -7.09 -14.87
C VAL A 78 -0.25 -8.09 -13.82
N VAL A 79 0.27 -7.92 -12.60
CA VAL A 79 -0.23 -8.50 -11.35
C VAL A 79 -1.29 -7.54 -10.80
N LEU A 80 -2.53 -7.97 -10.80
CA LEU A 80 -3.66 -7.20 -10.30
C LEU A 80 -4.00 -7.61 -8.87
N VAL A 81 -4.00 -6.63 -7.97
CA VAL A 81 -4.36 -6.80 -6.57
C VAL A 81 -5.64 -6.01 -6.29
N THR A 82 -6.61 -6.64 -5.65
CA THR A 82 -7.76 -5.95 -5.07
C THR A 82 -8.12 -6.53 -3.72
N LYS A 83 -9.05 -5.87 -3.01
CA LYS A 83 -9.36 -6.18 -1.63
C LYS A 83 -10.87 -6.22 -1.42
N VAL A 84 -11.31 -7.17 -0.57
CA VAL A 84 -12.72 -7.33 -0.13
C VAL A 84 -12.80 -7.35 1.40
N GLY A 85 -13.99 -7.31 1.94
CA GLY A 85 -14.22 -7.40 3.39
C GLY A 85 -14.70 -6.11 4.04
N PHE A 86 -15.01 -5.09 3.25
CA PHE A 86 -15.68 -3.87 3.70
C PHE A 86 -17.14 -3.84 3.23
N LYS A 87 -18.03 -3.33 4.11
CA LYS A 87 -19.38 -2.92 3.70
C LYS A 87 -19.31 -1.47 3.22
N VAL A 88 -19.43 -1.30 1.91
CA VAL A 88 -19.34 0.00 1.22
C VAL A 88 -20.67 0.77 1.19
N ASP A 89 -21.64 0.36 2.00
CA ASP A 89 -22.96 0.97 2.12
C ASP A 89 -23.04 2.10 3.17
N GLY A 90 -21.89 2.64 3.59
CA GLY A 90 -21.76 3.70 4.58
C GLY A 90 -21.72 3.22 6.03
N THR A 91 -21.76 1.91 6.28
CA THR A 91 -21.48 1.35 7.60
C THR A 91 -20.01 0.96 7.67
N PRO A 92 -19.25 1.32 8.72
CA PRO A 92 -17.86 0.93 8.86
C PRO A 92 -17.70 -0.56 9.20
N ALA A 93 -18.75 -1.36 9.03
CA ALA A 93 -18.74 -2.77 9.37
C ALA A 93 -17.88 -3.57 8.39
N ARG A 94 -17.04 -4.42 8.95
CA ARG A 94 -16.26 -5.42 8.24
C ARG A 94 -17.10 -6.69 8.10
N ASP A 95 -16.92 -7.41 7.00
CA ASP A 95 -17.61 -8.68 6.78
C ASP A 95 -16.72 -9.59 5.94
N SER A 96 -16.12 -10.58 6.58
CA SER A 96 -15.27 -11.58 5.93
C SER A 96 -15.91 -12.97 5.94
N THR A 97 -17.24 -13.03 6.13
CA THR A 97 -17.98 -14.28 5.99
C THR A 97 -17.79 -14.89 4.62
N ARG A 98 -17.88 -16.19 4.52
CA ARG A 98 -17.78 -16.91 3.26
C ARG A 98 -18.68 -16.36 2.18
N GLU A 99 -19.96 -16.12 2.51
CA GLU A 99 -20.95 -15.59 1.56
C GLU A 99 -20.52 -14.21 1.03
N TRP A 100 -20.07 -13.33 1.93
CA TRP A 100 -19.61 -11.98 1.56
C TRP A 100 -18.37 -12.03 0.67
N VAL A 101 -17.32 -12.76 1.07
CA VAL A 101 -16.07 -12.86 0.30
C VAL A 101 -16.32 -13.38 -1.11
N LEU A 102 -17.13 -14.44 -1.26
CA LEU A 102 -17.46 -15.00 -2.57
C LEU A 102 -18.23 -13.99 -3.44
N ALA A 103 -19.27 -13.36 -2.88
CA ALA A 103 -20.12 -12.42 -3.62
C ALA A 103 -19.34 -11.16 -4.02
N ARG A 104 -18.50 -10.63 -3.11
CA ARG A 104 -17.72 -9.41 -3.39
C ARG A 104 -16.63 -9.65 -4.42
N THR A 105 -15.98 -10.82 -4.41
CA THR A 105 -14.99 -11.19 -5.42
C THR A 105 -15.59 -11.21 -6.84
N GLU A 106 -16.81 -11.70 -7.00
CA GLU A 106 -17.53 -11.64 -8.30
C GLU A 106 -17.74 -10.18 -8.75
N GLY A 107 -18.11 -9.30 -7.82
CA GLY A 107 -18.23 -7.87 -8.09
C GLY A 107 -16.91 -7.23 -8.54
N CYS A 108 -15.80 -7.56 -7.87
CA CYS A 108 -14.46 -7.09 -8.25
C CYS A 108 -14.08 -7.55 -9.67
N LEU A 109 -14.29 -8.83 -10.00
CA LEU A 109 -14.05 -9.37 -11.35
C LEU A 109 -14.82 -8.62 -12.43
N GLN A 110 -16.11 -8.31 -12.18
CA GLN A 110 -16.95 -7.55 -13.11
C GLN A 110 -16.43 -6.11 -13.31
N ARG A 111 -16.15 -5.37 -12.23
CA ARG A 111 -15.68 -3.98 -12.30
C ARG A 111 -14.30 -3.86 -12.95
N LEU A 112 -13.41 -4.79 -12.62
CA LEU A 112 -12.07 -4.88 -13.20
C LEU A 112 -12.05 -5.46 -14.62
N ASN A 113 -13.21 -5.92 -15.12
CA ASN A 113 -13.38 -6.53 -16.45
C ASN A 113 -12.33 -7.63 -16.71
N THR A 114 -12.25 -8.60 -15.80
CA THR A 114 -11.28 -9.71 -15.85
C THR A 114 -11.89 -11.00 -15.32
N ASP A 115 -11.38 -12.15 -15.79
CA ASP A 115 -11.82 -13.47 -15.34
C ASP A 115 -11.07 -13.96 -14.09
N TRP A 116 -9.96 -13.31 -13.73
CA TRP A 116 -9.16 -13.67 -12.55
C TRP A 116 -8.50 -12.44 -11.89
N ILE A 117 -8.22 -12.56 -10.59
CA ILE A 117 -7.40 -11.64 -9.79
C ILE A 117 -6.10 -12.36 -9.45
N ASP A 118 -4.94 -11.68 -9.58
CA ASP A 118 -3.66 -12.31 -9.27
C ASP A 118 -3.43 -12.44 -7.75
N LEU A 119 -3.86 -11.43 -6.97
CA LEU A 119 -3.82 -11.46 -5.51
C LEU A 119 -5.06 -10.78 -4.93
N LEU A 120 -5.89 -11.55 -4.22
CA LEU A 120 -7.03 -11.03 -3.49
C LEU A 120 -6.68 -10.88 -2.01
N LEU A 121 -6.93 -9.71 -1.41
CA LEU A 121 -6.68 -9.46 0.00
C LEU A 121 -7.98 -9.34 0.79
N ILE A 122 -7.97 -9.83 2.04
CA ILE A 122 -8.92 -9.36 3.06
C ILE A 122 -8.42 -7.99 3.53
N HIS A 123 -9.22 -6.94 3.31
CA HIS A 123 -8.78 -5.54 3.46
C HIS A 123 -8.45 -5.17 4.92
N TRP A 124 -9.25 -5.66 5.86
CA TRP A 124 -9.06 -5.51 7.30
C TRP A 124 -9.54 -6.76 8.02
N PRO A 125 -8.96 -7.12 9.17
CA PRO A 125 -9.44 -8.24 9.96
C PRO A 125 -10.89 -7.99 10.41
N ASP A 126 -11.72 -9.00 10.24
CA ASP A 126 -13.07 -9.09 10.80
C ASP A 126 -13.02 -10.02 12.02
N HIS A 127 -13.21 -9.45 13.19
CA HIS A 127 -13.14 -10.19 14.46
C HIS A 127 -14.40 -10.98 14.77
N ASP A 128 -15.51 -10.74 14.05
CA ASP A 128 -16.77 -11.43 14.23
C ASP A 128 -16.87 -12.72 13.41
N THR A 129 -16.01 -12.85 12.36
CA THR A 129 -15.94 -14.04 11.50
C THR A 129 -14.71 -14.87 11.83
N PRO A 130 -14.86 -16.19 12.12
CA PRO A 130 -13.69 -17.07 12.29
C PRO A 130 -12.79 -17.09 11.07
N PHE A 131 -11.49 -16.92 11.23
CA PHE A 131 -10.54 -16.92 10.10
C PHE A 131 -10.58 -18.22 9.29
N ALA A 132 -10.93 -19.36 9.91
CA ALA A 132 -11.17 -20.62 9.21
C ALA A 132 -12.21 -20.51 8.10
N GLU A 133 -13.29 -19.75 8.33
CA GLU A 133 -14.36 -19.53 7.33
C GLU A 133 -13.86 -18.67 6.19
N THR A 134 -13.20 -17.55 6.52
CA THR A 134 -12.63 -16.63 5.55
C THR A 134 -11.58 -17.31 4.67
N MET A 135 -10.63 -18.02 5.29
CA MET A 135 -9.56 -18.74 4.58
C MET A 135 -10.14 -19.87 3.69
N GLY A 136 -11.18 -20.57 4.16
CA GLY A 136 -11.89 -21.57 3.37
C GLY A 136 -12.56 -20.97 2.12
N ALA A 137 -13.13 -19.75 2.21
CA ALA A 137 -13.68 -19.06 1.06
C ALA A 137 -12.61 -18.67 0.04
N LEU A 138 -11.44 -18.22 0.50
CA LEU A 138 -10.31 -17.87 -0.36
C LEU A 138 -9.72 -19.09 -1.08
N GLU A 139 -9.60 -20.22 -0.40
CA GLU A 139 -9.17 -21.50 -1.03
C GLU A 139 -10.15 -21.97 -2.10
N ASP A 140 -11.47 -21.80 -1.89
CA ASP A 140 -12.46 -22.16 -2.91
C ASP A 140 -12.35 -21.24 -4.14
N LEU A 141 -12.15 -19.94 -3.96
CA LEU A 141 -11.94 -18.99 -5.06
C LEU A 141 -10.69 -19.34 -5.86
N LYS A 142 -9.61 -19.74 -5.17
CA LYS A 142 -8.36 -20.18 -5.78
C LYS A 142 -8.57 -21.48 -6.56
N THR A 143 -9.27 -22.46 -5.97
CA THR A 143 -9.60 -23.74 -6.63
C THR A 143 -10.49 -23.52 -7.86
N ALA A 144 -11.42 -22.54 -7.79
CA ALA A 144 -12.27 -22.16 -8.92
C ALA A 144 -11.51 -21.37 -10.01
N GLY A 145 -10.25 -21.01 -9.79
CA GLY A 145 -9.42 -20.24 -10.72
C GLY A 145 -9.80 -18.76 -10.82
N LYS A 146 -10.62 -18.24 -9.90
CA LYS A 146 -11.01 -16.84 -9.84
C LYS A 146 -9.94 -15.94 -9.24
N ILE A 147 -9.12 -16.48 -8.38
CA ILE A 147 -7.92 -15.85 -7.86
C ILE A 147 -6.72 -16.78 -8.02
N ARG A 148 -5.52 -16.23 -8.17
CA ARG A 148 -4.29 -17.04 -8.21
C ARG A 148 -3.70 -17.22 -6.82
N HIS A 149 -3.64 -16.11 -6.08
CA HIS A 149 -3.18 -16.04 -4.70
C HIS A 149 -4.16 -15.25 -3.85
N TYR A 150 -4.11 -15.46 -2.56
CA TYR A 150 -4.80 -14.63 -1.59
C TYR A 150 -3.83 -14.20 -0.49
N GLY A 151 -4.19 -13.15 0.21
CA GLY A 151 -3.45 -12.60 1.34
C GLY A 151 -4.36 -11.80 2.24
N VAL A 152 -3.74 -11.06 3.13
CA VAL A 152 -4.42 -10.24 4.13
C VAL A 152 -3.88 -8.81 4.11
N SER A 153 -4.57 -7.90 4.76
CA SER A 153 -4.11 -6.52 4.95
C SER A 153 -4.41 -6.08 6.39
N ASN A 154 -3.43 -5.44 7.03
CA ASN A 154 -3.54 -4.95 8.40
C ASN A 154 -3.70 -6.08 9.46
N PHE A 155 -3.11 -7.25 9.22
CA PHE A 155 -3.14 -8.36 10.16
C PHE A 155 -1.90 -8.35 11.05
N THR A 156 -2.10 -8.62 12.35
CA THR A 156 -1.00 -8.84 13.30
C THR A 156 -0.35 -10.20 13.09
N VAL A 157 0.76 -10.45 13.80
CA VAL A 157 1.43 -11.77 13.77
C VAL A 157 0.49 -12.86 14.24
N GLU A 158 -0.22 -12.66 15.36
CA GLU A 158 -1.15 -13.65 15.92
C GLU A 158 -2.30 -13.98 14.96
N MET A 159 -2.81 -12.97 14.25
CA MET A 159 -3.86 -13.19 13.22
C MET A 159 -3.31 -13.98 12.03
N MET A 160 -2.08 -13.69 11.59
CA MET A 160 -1.44 -14.45 10.50
C MET A 160 -1.18 -15.92 10.93
N GLU A 161 -0.71 -16.14 12.15
CA GLU A 161 -0.53 -17.48 12.71
C GLU A 161 -1.84 -18.29 12.75
N GLU A 162 -2.96 -17.62 13.05
CA GLU A 162 -4.27 -18.28 12.99
C GLU A 162 -4.68 -18.57 11.55
N CYS A 163 -4.47 -17.63 10.61
CA CYS A 163 -4.74 -17.89 9.19
C CYS A 163 -3.95 -19.08 8.65
N GLU A 164 -2.68 -19.21 9.01
CA GLU A 164 -1.80 -20.29 8.53
C GLU A 164 -2.26 -21.69 8.93
N ARG A 165 -3.06 -21.82 9.98
CA ARG A 165 -3.69 -23.11 10.33
C ARG A 165 -4.74 -23.57 9.33
N HIS A 166 -5.21 -22.67 8.47
CA HIS A 166 -6.32 -22.87 7.54
C HIS A 166 -5.93 -22.63 6.08
N GLY A 167 -4.77 -22.02 5.83
CA GLY A 167 -4.22 -21.71 4.51
C GLY A 167 -3.10 -20.67 4.63
N HIS A 168 -2.14 -20.68 3.70
CA HIS A 168 -0.98 -19.80 3.75
C HIS A 168 -1.23 -18.49 2.98
N PRO A 169 -1.31 -17.31 3.65
CA PRO A 169 -1.43 -16.03 2.98
C PRO A 169 -0.17 -15.72 2.15
N ALA A 170 -0.33 -15.43 0.87
CA ALA A 170 0.77 -15.05 -0.01
C ALA A 170 1.39 -13.70 0.36
N ALA A 171 0.62 -12.81 0.99
CA ALA A 171 1.06 -11.46 1.35
C ALA A 171 0.30 -10.91 2.56
N ASN A 172 0.95 -9.98 3.27
CA ASN A 172 0.30 -9.05 4.19
C ASN A 172 0.59 -7.61 3.75
N GLN A 173 -0.45 -6.80 3.53
CA GLN A 173 -0.33 -5.41 3.11
C GLN A 173 -0.58 -4.49 4.31
N ILE A 174 0.44 -3.72 4.74
CA ILE A 174 0.34 -2.85 5.92
C ILE A 174 1.08 -1.53 5.66
N GLY A 175 0.69 -0.46 6.40
CA GLY A 175 1.37 0.82 6.42
C GLY A 175 2.82 0.66 6.87
N TYR A 176 3.77 1.15 6.05
CA TYR A 176 5.19 1.16 6.39
C TYR A 176 5.91 2.28 5.65
N HIS A 177 6.37 3.26 6.39
CA HIS A 177 7.06 4.43 5.88
C HIS A 177 7.91 5.10 6.97
N LEU A 178 8.69 6.11 6.63
CA LEU A 178 9.62 6.77 7.55
C LEU A 178 8.96 7.27 8.86
N PHE A 179 7.70 7.70 8.80
CA PHE A 179 6.92 8.15 9.98
C PHE A 179 6.08 7.04 10.63
N ASP A 180 6.09 5.81 10.11
CA ASP A 180 5.44 4.65 10.70
C ASP A 180 6.31 3.41 10.54
N ARG A 181 7.02 3.05 11.60
CA ARG A 181 7.92 1.89 11.64
C ARG A 181 7.42 0.79 12.60
N ARG A 182 6.14 0.83 12.98
CA ARG A 182 5.54 -0.14 13.92
C ARG A 182 5.75 -1.59 13.49
N MET A 183 5.86 -1.83 12.19
CA MET A 183 5.99 -3.19 11.64
C MET A 183 7.39 -3.79 11.80
N GLU A 184 8.41 -2.98 12.09
CA GLU A 184 9.80 -3.43 12.19
C GLU A 184 10.05 -4.43 13.33
N ALA A 185 9.31 -4.28 14.44
CA ALA A 185 9.55 -5.09 15.63
C ALA A 185 9.10 -6.56 15.48
N GLN A 186 7.99 -6.81 14.78
CA GLN A 186 7.40 -8.16 14.74
C GLN A 186 6.92 -8.57 13.33
N VAL A 187 6.12 -7.75 12.66
CA VAL A 187 5.44 -8.15 11.43
C VAL A 187 6.41 -8.37 10.28
N LEU A 188 7.36 -7.46 10.05
CA LEU A 188 8.36 -7.60 9.00
C LEU A 188 9.27 -8.82 9.20
N PRO A 189 9.84 -9.06 10.42
CA PRO A 189 10.58 -10.29 10.70
C PRO A 189 9.74 -11.56 10.48
N TYR A 190 8.49 -11.56 10.96
CA TYR A 190 7.60 -12.72 10.81
C TYR A 190 7.30 -13.01 9.33
N CYS A 191 6.94 -12.00 8.54
CA CYS A 191 6.71 -12.18 7.11
C CYS A 191 7.93 -12.76 6.39
N LEU A 192 9.12 -12.26 6.73
CA LEU A 192 10.38 -12.77 6.15
C LEU A 192 10.65 -14.22 6.54
N GLU A 193 10.43 -14.58 7.80
CA GLU A 193 10.66 -15.94 8.32
C GLU A 193 9.66 -16.96 7.76
N GLN A 194 8.38 -16.55 7.66
CA GLN A 194 7.31 -17.45 7.20
C GLN A 194 7.12 -17.44 5.67
N GLY A 195 7.94 -16.71 4.92
CA GLY A 195 7.82 -16.68 3.46
C GLY A 195 6.53 -16.00 2.98
N ILE A 196 6.03 -15.00 3.73
CA ILE A 196 4.88 -14.15 3.39
C ILE A 196 5.40 -12.87 2.76
N GLY A 197 4.89 -12.47 1.59
CA GLY A 197 5.26 -11.21 0.96
C GLY A 197 4.76 -10.01 1.77
N PHE A 198 5.59 -8.99 1.97
CA PHE A 198 5.16 -7.76 2.63
C PHE A 198 4.94 -6.65 1.59
N MET A 199 3.72 -6.09 1.58
CA MET A 199 3.33 -4.98 0.71
C MET A 199 3.23 -3.71 1.55
N ALA A 200 4.13 -2.75 1.35
CA ALA A 200 4.13 -1.50 2.09
C ALA A 200 3.20 -0.48 1.43
N TYR A 201 2.11 -0.06 2.10
CA TYR A 201 1.34 1.09 1.66
C TYR A 201 1.71 2.36 2.45
N GLY A 202 1.24 3.51 1.99
CA GLY A 202 1.58 4.79 2.60
C GLY A 202 3.05 5.17 2.45
N THR A 203 3.77 4.59 1.50
CA THR A 203 5.23 4.74 1.28
C THR A 203 5.71 6.20 1.33
N LEU A 204 4.89 7.14 0.85
CA LEU A 204 5.17 8.57 0.85
C LEU A 204 4.56 9.32 2.07
N GLY A 205 4.21 8.61 3.15
CA GLY A 205 3.61 9.19 4.34
C GLY A 205 2.33 9.98 4.02
N PHE A 206 1.51 9.45 3.11
CA PHE A 206 0.26 10.09 2.65
C PHE A 206 0.43 11.52 2.13
N GLY A 207 1.59 11.80 1.55
CA GLY A 207 1.97 13.10 1.00
C GLY A 207 3.03 13.86 1.81
N LEU A 208 3.23 13.55 3.10
CA LEU A 208 4.25 14.20 3.96
C LEU A 208 5.67 14.09 3.37
N LEU A 209 6.00 12.96 2.77
CA LEU A 209 7.32 12.66 2.20
C LEU A 209 7.46 13.03 0.72
N THR A 210 6.49 13.72 0.14
CA THR A 210 6.61 14.28 -1.22
C THR A 210 7.41 15.58 -1.26
N GLY A 211 7.45 16.28 -0.10
CA GLY A 211 8.03 17.62 0.01
C GLY A 211 7.18 18.72 -0.60
N ALA A 212 5.91 18.43 -0.92
CA ALA A 212 4.96 19.41 -1.47
C ALA A 212 4.21 20.19 -0.38
N PHE A 213 4.09 19.63 0.83
CA PHE A 213 3.38 20.28 1.92
C PHE A 213 4.20 21.40 2.56
N THR A 214 3.50 22.43 3.02
CA THR A 214 4.04 23.57 3.75
C THR A 214 3.28 23.75 5.06
N PRO A 215 3.76 24.59 6.00
CA PRO A 215 3.02 24.90 7.23
C PRO A 215 1.61 25.46 7.00
N ASP A 216 1.36 26.04 5.82
CA ASP A 216 0.07 26.64 5.45
C ASP A 216 -0.81 25.66 4.64
N THR A 217 -0.37 24.40 4.47
CA THR A 217 -1.16 23.38 3.77
C THR A 217 -2.45 23.11 4.53
N THR A 218 -3.56 23.12 3.80
CA THR A 218 -4.90 22.75 4.29
C THR A 218 -5.46 21.66 3.41
N PHE A 219 -6.31 20.81 3.98
CA PHE A 219 -6.98 19.74 3.27
C PHE A 219 -8.43 20.14 3.00
N GLU A 220 -8.96 19.79 1.83
CA GLU A 220 -10.33 20.06 1.44
C GLU A 220 -11.33 19.27 2.30
N GLU A 221 -12.58 19.72 2.34
CA GLU A 221 -13.67 18.97 2.98
C GLU A 221 -13.84 17.62 2.28
N GLY A 222 -13.84 16.54 3.04
CA GLY A 222 -13.89 15.17 2.54
C GLY A 222 -12.52 14.52 2.30
N ASP A 223 -11.43 15.28 2.33
CA ASP A 223 -10.09 14.70 2.39
C ASP A 223 -9.85 14.16 3.81
N TRP A 224 -9.66 12.84 3.93
CA TRP A 224 -9.54 12.17 5.22
C TRP A 224 -8.38 12.71 6.08
N ARG A 225 -7.34 13.29 5.49
CA ARG A 225 -6.21 13.89 6.22
C ARG A 225 -6.62 15.09 7.06
N SER A 226 -7.78 15.72 6.75
CA SER A 226 -8.35 16.81 7.56
C SER A 226 -8.76 16.36 8.97
N GLU A 227 -8.92 15.04 9.20
CA GLU A 227 -9.27 14.48 10.51
C GLU A 227 -8.08 14.44 11.48
N GLY A 228 -6.84 14.63 10.99
CA GLY A 228 -5.63 14.69 11.80
C GLY A 228 -4.99 13.33 12.09
N ASP A 229 -5.76 12.26 12.13
CA ASP A 229 -5.28 10.89 12.37
C ASP A 229 -5.00 10.15 11.05
N ALA A 230 -3.97 9.33 11.05
CA ALA A 230 -3.64 8.44 9.95
C ALA A 230 -3.36 7.03 10.50
N PHE A 231 -4.35 6.16 10.48
CA PHE A 231 -4.22 4.77 10.96
C PHE A 231 -3.69 4.67 12.41
N ASN A 232 -4.33 5.41 13.31
CA ASN A 232 -3.97 5.56 14.73
C ASN A 232 -2.62 6.28 14.97
N LEU A 233 -2.16 7.09 14.03
CA LEU A 233 -1.01 7.97 14.17
C LEU A 233 -1.43 9.43 13.93
N PRO A 234 -1.03 10.38 14.79
CA PRO A 234 -1.46 11.78 14.72
C PRO A 234 -0.71 12.59 13.64
N LEU A 235 -0.46 11.99 12.46
CA LEU A 235 0.44 12.54 11.44
C LEU A 235 0.00 13.91 10.92
N PHE A 236 -1.31 14.18 10.89
CA PHE A 236 -1.89 15.43 10.38
C PHE A 236 -2.43 16.34 11.50
N GLU A 237 -2.29 15.95 12.77
CA GLU A 237 -2.52 16.88 13.89
C GLU A 237 -1.49 17.99 13.85
N GLN A 238 -1.91 19.23 14.04
CA GLN A 238 -1.10 20.43 13.79
C GLN A 238 0.32 20.39 14.40
N GLU A 239 0.47 19.94 15.65
CA GLU A 239 1.78 19.88 16.30
C GLU A 239 2.70 18.84 15.67
N HIS A 240 2.16 17.64 15.38
CA HIS A 240 2.88 16.53 14.74
C HIS A 240 3.21 16.90 13.30
N PHE A 241 2.24 17.36 12.54
CA PHE A 241 2.40 17.80 11.15
C PHE A 241 3.55 18.79 10.97
N LEU A 242 3.64 19.81 11.83
CA LEU A 242 4.72 20.79 11.77
C LEU A 242 6.10 20.20 12.09
N LYS A 243 6.18 19.23 12.99
CA LYS A 243 7.45 18.50 13.29
C LYS A 243 7.88 17.65 12.10
N GLU A 244 6.94 16.93 11.52
CA GLU A 244 7.17 16.05 10.37
C GLU A 244 7.56 16.84 9.12
N LEU A 245 6.99 18.02 8.92
CA LEU A 245 7.43 18.94 7.84
C LEU A 245 8.88 19.38 8.03
N ARG A 246 9.30 19.76 9.24
CA ARG A 246 10.72 20.11 9.49
C ARG A 246 11.63 18.91 9.25
N CYS A 247 11.22 17.73 9.68
CA CYS A 247 11.93 16.48 9.41
C CYS A 247 12.05 16.27 7.88
N THR A 248 10.96 16.40 7.14
CA THR A 248 10.93 16.26 5.68
C THR A 248 11.85 17.27 4.98
N GLU A 249 11.91 18.53 5.41
CA GLU A 249 12.84 19.52 4.84
C GLU A 249 14.31 19.15 5.04
N ARG A 250 14.65 18.54 6.16
CA ARG A 250 15.99 18.00 6.40
C ARG A 250 16.28 16.77 5.55
N LEU A 251 15.30 15.88 5.40
CA LEU A 251 15.39 14.72 4.49
C LEU A 251 15.55 15.15 3.03
N LYS A 252 14.89 16.24 2.59
CA LYS A 252 15.13 16.85 1.27
C LYS A 252 16.59 17.24 1.09
N THR A 253 17.18 17.86 2.11
CA THR A 253 18.60 18.25 2.09
C THR A 253 19.51 17.02 2.00
N LEU A 254 19.18 15.94 2.71
CA LEU A 254 19.91 14.66 2.63
C LEU A 254 19.81 14.05 1.21
N ALA A 255 18.60 13.93 0.67
CA ALA A 255 18.36 13.37 -0.66
C ALA A 255 19.08 14.17 -1.76
N ALA A 256 19.09 15.50 -1.63
CA ALA A 256 19.75 16.39 -2.59
C ALA A 256 21.27 16.15 -2.71
N ARG A 257 21.94 15.63 -1.67
CA ARG A 257 23.37 15.24 -1.75
C ARG A 257 23.62 14.15 -2.81
N ALA A 258 22.62 13.29 -3.02
CA ALA A 258 22.65 12.24 -4.04
C ALA A 258 21.99 12.68 -5.36
N GLY A 259 21.58 13.94 -5.48
CA GLY A 259 20.84 14.44 -6.65
C GLY A 259 19.44 13.83 -6.77
N ARG A 260 18.81 13.47 -5.64
CA ARG A 260 17.51 12.80 -5.54
C ARG A 260 16.51 13.65 -4.79
N SER A 261 15.22 13.35 -4.95
CA SER A 261 14.14 13.97 -4.17
C SER A 261 13.88 13.22 -2.86
N VAL A 262 13.13 13.86 -1.95
CA VAL A 262 12.71 13.22 -0.70
C VAL A 262 11.73 12.07 -0.94
N ALA A 263 10.88 12.16 -1.96
CA ALA A 263 10.00 11.07 -2.37
C ALA A 263 10.82 9.84 -2.79
N GLN A 264 11.89 10.05 -3.57
CA GLN A 264 12.81 8.99 -3.95
C GLN A 264 13.55 8.41 -2.74
N LEU A 265 13.95 9.23 -1.77
CA LEU A 265 14.54 8.76 -0.51
C LEU A 265 13.58 7.85 0.25
N ALA A 266 12.32 8.26 0.39
CA ALA A 266 11.29 7.50 1.11
C ALA A 266 11.03 6.13 0.45
N ILE A 267 10.88 6.10 -0.87
CA ILE A 267 10.70 4.86 -1.63
C ILE A 267 11.93 3.95 -1.47
N ALA A 268 13.13 4.49 -1.66
CA ALA A 268 14.38 3.73 -1.53
C ALA A 268 14.57 3.18 -0.12
N TRP A 269 14.14 3.93 0.91
CA TRP A 269 14.21 3.50 2.30
C TRP A 269 13.30 2.29 2.55
N VAL A 270 12.03 2.34 2.11
CA VAL A 270 11.07 1.24 2.23
C VAL A 270 11.57 0.01 1.45
N LEU A 271 11.98 0.18 0.21
CA LEU A 271 12.51 -0.91 -0.63
C LEU A 271 13.82 -1.49 -0.11
N GLY A 272 14.52 -0.78 0.75
CA GLY A 272 15.75 -1.25 1.37
C GLY A 272 15.54 -2.26 2.50
N HIS A 273 14.30 -2.51 2.95
CA HIS A 273 14.02 -3.54 3.95
C HIS A 273 13.85 -4.91 3.26
N PRO A 274 14.54 -5.98 3.72
CA PRO A 274 14.58 -7.27 3.01
C PRO A 274 13.23 -8.00 2.96
N ALA A 275 12.33 -7.76 3.92
CA ALA A 275 10.99 -8.34 3.93
C ALA A 275 10.03 -7.70 2.92
N VAL A 276 10.31 -6.48 2.44
CA VAL A 276 9.41 -5.74 1.55
C VAL A 276 9.46 -6.32 0.14
N SER A 277 8.36 -6.90 -0.31
CA SER A 277 8.18 -7.38 -1.68
C SER A 277 7.82 -6.23 -2.64
N VAL A 278 6.99 -5.29 -2.19
CA VAL A 278 6.58 -4.14 -3.00
C VAL A 278 6.33 -2.91 -2.13
N ALA A 279 6.76 -1.75 -2.62
CA ALA A 279 6.37 -0.44 -2.10
C ALA A 279 5.24 0.12 -2.98
N LEU A 280 4.07 0.34 -2.40
CA LEU A 280 2.92 0.92 -3.09
C LEU A 280 2.98 2.43 -3.02
N VAL A 281 2.84 3.08 -4.16
CA VAL A 281 2.79 4.54 -4.28
C VAL A 281 1.58 4.96 -5.06
N GLY A 282 0.90 6.00 -4.61
CA GLY A 282 -0.12 6.69 -5.38
C GLY A 282 0.53 7.44 -6.55
N ILE A 283 -0.11 7.39 -7.71
CA ILE A 283 0.37 8.06 -8.92
C ILE A 283 -0.82 8.68 -9.62
N ARG A 284 -0.86 10.01 -9.67
CA ARG A 284 -1.96 10.77 -10.25
C ARG A 284 -1.68 11.23 -11.68
N ASN A 285 -0.38 11.29 -12.04
CA ASN A 285 0.06 11.80 -13.33
C ASN A 285 1.45 11.27 -13.72
N ARG A 286 1.86 11.58 -14.94
CA ARG A 286 3.12 11.12 -15.52
C ARG A 286 4.36 11.65 -14.79
N SER A 287 4.33 12.88 -14.30
CA SER A 287 5.49 13.46 -13.59
C SER A 287 5.78 12.72 -12.28
N GLU A 288 4.74 12.41 -11.51
CA GLU A 288 4.85 11.60 -10.29
C GLU A 288 5.36 10.18 -10.60
N LEU A 289 4.87 9.58 -11.70
CA LEU A 289 5.36 8.28 -12.14
C LEU A 289 6.87 8.29 -12.42
N GLU A 290 7.34 9.25 -13.22
CA GLU A 290 8.74 9.35 -13.60
C GLU A 290 9.65 9.59 -12.39
N GLU A 291 9.22 10.41 -11.44
CA GLU A 291 9.91 10.64 -10.18
C GLU A 291 10.00 9.36 -9.33
N ASN A 292 8.88 8.67 -9.13
CA ASN A 292 8.80 7.48 -8.29
C ASN A 292 9.60 6.31 -8.88
N VAL A 293 9.54 6.09 -10.20
CA VAL A 293 10.30 5.03 -10.89
C VAL A 293 11.80 5.23 -10.71
N ALA A 294 12.27 6.47 -10.73
CA ALA A 294 13.70 6.76 -10.55
C ALA A 294 14.24 6.44 -9.14
N ALA A 295 13.37 6.12 -8.16
CA ALA A 295 13.80 5.74 -6.82
C ALA A 295 14.33 4.30 -6.74
N VAL A 296 13.90 3.41 -7.64
CA VAL A 296 14.09 1.95 -7.50
C VAL A 296 15.56 1.53 -7.57
N ASP A 297 16.38 2.26 -8.29
CA ASP A 297 17.80 1.98 -8.44
C ASP A 297 18.67 2.57 -7.31
N TRP A 298 18.07 3.36 -6.40
CA TRP A 298 18.81 3.97 -5.31
C TRP A 298 18.88 3.05 -4.10
N LYS A 299 20.07 2.60 -3.76
CA LYS A 299 20.34 1.80 -2.58
C LYS A 299 20.98 2.71 -1.51
N LEU A 300 20.24 2.94 -0.43
CA LEU A 300 20.72 3.74 0.70
C LEU A 300 21.86 3.01 1.40
N THR A 301 22.91 3.76 1.72
CA THR A 301 24.05 3.27 2.53
C THR A 301 23.66 3.22 4.01
N ASP A 302 24.49 2.55 4.83
CA ASP A 302 24.32 2.57 6.30
C ASP A 302 24.47 3.99 6.86
N GLU A 303 25.31 4.84 6.23
CA GLU A 303 25.47 6.25 6.59
C GLU A 303 24.20 7.05 6.31
N ASP A 304 23.58 6.84 5.15
CA ASP A 304 22.29 7.48 4.81
C ASP A 304 21.21 7.12 5.83
N ARG A 305 21.14 5.85 6.23
CA ARG A 305 20.18 5.37 7.24
C ARG A 305 20.44 6.00 8.61
N ALA A 306 21.71 6.06 9.04
CA ALA A 306 22.10 6.70 10.28
C ALA A 306 21.81 8.21 10.27
N ASP A 307 22.00 8.88 9.12
CA ASP A 307 21.63 10.28 8.93
C ASP A 307 20.11 10.49 9.06
N ILE A 308 19.31 9.61 8.47
CA ILE A 308 17.83 9.62 8.60
C ILE A 308 17.45 9.49 10.10
N ASP A 309 17.97 8.49 10.81
CA ASP A 309 17.62 8.25 12.21
C ASP A 309 18.04 9.43 13.10
N ARG A 310 19.19 10.04 12.82
CA ARG A 310 19.63 11.25 13.51
C ARG A 310 18.69 12.43 13.27
N ILE A 311 18.20 12.64 12.04
CA ILE A 311 17.26 13.71 11.72
C ILE A 311 15.97 13.53 12.53
N PHE A 312 15.43 12.31 12.61
CA PHE A 312 14.23 12.01 13.39
C PHE A 312 14.44 12.30 14.88
N ALA A 313 15.57 11.86 15.44
CA ALA A 313 15.90 12.09 16.85
C ALA A 313 16.03 13.58 17.18
N GLU A 314 16.71 14.37 16.33
CA GLU A 314 16.93 15.79 16.54
C GLU A 314 15.66 16.63 16.39
N GLU A 315 14.72 16.23 15.50
CA GLU A 315 13.42 16.89 15.37
C GLU A 315 12.38 16.41 16.40
N GLY A 316 12.71 15.36 17.16
CA GLY A 316 11.80 14.75 18.14
C GLY A 316 10.55 14.15 17.47
N VAL A 317 10.72 13.57 16.28
CA VAL A 317 9.67 12.85 15.56
C VAL A 317 9.75 11.37 15.96
N PRO A 318 8.68 10.79 16.53
CA PRO A 318 8.67 9.38 16.90
C PRO A 318 8.65 8.49 15.67
N THR A 319 9.30 7.33 15.74
CA THR A 319 9.25 6.30 14.68
C THR A 319 8.23 5.20 14.97
N TYR A 320 7.68 5.21 16.19
CA TYR A 320 6.67 4.26 16.68
C TYR A 320 7.09 2.77 16.67
N VAL A 321 8.37 2.45 16.49
CA VAL A 321 8.87 1.05 16.44
C VAL A 321 8.40 0.22 17.63
N ASP A 322 8.35 0.82 18.83
CA ASP A 322 7.95 0.13 20.07
C ASP A 322 6.42 0.20 20.32
N ALA A 323 5.68 0.90 19.48
CA ALA A 323 4.24 1.08 19.64
C ALA A 323 3.48 -0.04 18.91
N LEU A 324 3.63 -1.29 19.34
CA LEU A 324 2.80 -2.39 18.90
C LEU A 324 1.37 -2.17 19.38
N GLN A 325 0.62 -1.43 18.61
CA GLN A 325 -0.83 -1.40 18.76
C GLN A 325 -1.46 -2.08 17.56
N ALA A 326 -2.47 -2.91 17.86
CA ALA A 326 -3.36 -3.45 16.87
C ALA A 326 -3.79 -2.30 15.92
N VAL A 327 -3.55 -2.49 14.66
CA VAL A 327 -4.02 -1.61 13.60
C VAL A 327 -5.54 -1.70 13.53
#